data_a4479915c07ba782c7de788c73cf703d
#
_entry.id   a4479915c07ba782c7de788c73cf703d
#
_cell.length_a   1.000
_cell.length_b   1.000
_cell.length_c   1.000
_cell.angle_alpha   90.00
_cell.angle_beta   90.00
_cell.angle_gamma   90.00
#
_symmetry.space_group_name_H-M   'P 1'
#
loop_
_entity.id
_entity.type
_entity.pdbx_description
1 polymer ?
#
loop_
_entity_poly.entity_id
_entity_poly.type
_entity_poly.pdbx_seq_one_letter_code
_entity_poly.pdbx_strand_id
1 'polypeptide(L)'
;ADALADKLGIDHGRVAVGGQEFMKNVDVGDRKLGPEYVTPVGIAVTACTNMAYDFSTVTLNGEQVRVFDTKSLSVFELLGSAGFKTSQIMGHSGAGLKFTLNGETKMLKGTAFIPAVITVNDKPAALTTKIKQGDSITLTPAVNGENAHAFIRDYADDISRVSVIFCGENAVAGKRAYANGKEVGKDYEIQPLDNIEIHDARTLGAFLMQYGGDTQTATVYVNGEEKPESYVLCDGDILGFDKGSSSEAVQAAVAAESASGVQTAEDIQTAEQGNFVSVIFNG
;
A
#
# COMPACT_ATOMS: atom_id res chain seq x y z
N ALA A 1 -42.84 -38.06 7.86
CA ALA A 1 -41.72 -38.96 7.65
C ALA A 1 -41.70 -39.45 6.20
N ASP A 2 -42.79 -40.10 5.74
CA ASP A 2 -42.84 -40.79 4.46
C ASP A 2 -42.59 -39.88 3.25
N ALA A 3 -43.28 -38.74 3.17
CA ALA A 3 -43.05 -37.76 2.09
C ALA A 3 -41.61 -37.22 2.02
N LEU A 4 -40.89 -37.20 3.13
CA LEU A 4 -39.48 -36.80 3.16
C LEU A 4 -38.58 -37.94 2.68
N ALA A 5 -38.89 -39.19 3.11
CA ALA A 5 -38.17 -40.38 2.65
C ALA A 5 -38.29 -40.54 1.14
N ASP A 6 -39.51 -40.40 0.60
CA ASP A 6 -39.79 -40.45 -0.84
C ASP A 6 -39.02 -39.38 -1.61
N LYS A 7 -39.05 -38.15 -1.11
CA LYS A 7 -38.40 -37.03 -1.79
C LYS A 7 -36.86 -37.10 -1.76
N LEU A 8 -36.30 -37.72 -0.72
CA LEU A 8 -34.85 -37.92 -0.59
C LEU A 8 -34.35 -39.25 -1.16
N GLY A 9 -35.27 -40.16 -1.59
CA GLY A 9 -34.95 -41.48 -2.11
C GLY A 9 -34.24 -42.38 -1.09
N ILE A 10 -34.60 -42.26 0.20
CA ILE A 10 -34.01 -43.03 1.31
C ILE A 10 -35.06 -43.98 1.90
N ASP A 11 -34.60 -45.06 2.55
CA ASP A 11 -35.47 -46.00 3.21
C ASP A 11 -36.35 -45.31 4.27
N HIS A 12 -37.68 -45.61 4.26
CA HIS A 12 -38.67 -45.08 5.19
C HIS A 12 -38.30 -45.36 6.66
N GLY A 13 -37.66 -46.53 6.95
CA GLY A 13 -37.16 -46.86 8.29
C GLY A 13 -36.05 -45.93 8.81
N ARG A 14 -35.43 -45.15 7.93
CA ARG A 14 -34.40 -44.15 8.28
C ARG A 14 -34.95 -42.76 8.57
N VAL A 15 -36.24 -42.53 8.41
CA VAL A 15 -36.90 -41.25 8.64
C VAL A 15 -37.98 -41.43 9.70
N ALA A 16 -37.79 -40.76 10.83
CA ALA A 16 -38.77 -40.76 11.91
C ALA A 16 -39.14 -39.32 12.30
N VAL A 17 -40.35 -39.15 12.82
CA VAL A 17 -40.76 -37.90 13.46
C VAL A 17 -40.46 -38.04 14.95
N GLY A 18 -39.66 -37.14 15.48
CA GLY A 18 -39.41 -37.12 16.92
C GLY A 18 -40.69 -36.90 17.71
N GLY A 19 -40.91 -37.71 18.72
CA GLY A 19 -42.10 -37.67 19.56
C GLY A 19 -41.77 -38.02 21.01
N GLN A 20 -42.75 -38.41 21.78
CA GLN A 20 -42.60 -38.66 23.21
C GLN A 20 -41.61 -39.82 23.50
N GLU A 21 -41.41 -40.75 22.56
CA GLU A 21 -40.44 -41.83 22.62
C GLU A 21 -38.99 -41.36 22.72
N PHE A 22 -38.69 -40.17 22.26
CA PHE A 22 -37.35 -39.55 22.39
C PHE A 22 -37.15 -38.84 23.72
N MET A 23 -38.19 -38.67 24.52
CA MET A 23 -38.19 -37.97 25.80
C MET A 23 -38.27 -38.94 27.01
N LYS A 24 -37.77 -40.16 26.84
CA LYS A 24 -37.89 -41.25 27.84
C LYS A 24 -37.32 -40.92 29.22
N ASN A 25 -36.36 -39.99 29.27
CA ASN A 25 -35.68 -39.60 30.52
C ASN A 25 -36.18 -38.26 31.06
N VAL A 26 -37.34 -37.77 30.58
CA VAL A 26 -37.95 -36.51 31.00
C VAL A 26 -39.31 -36.83 31.57
N ASP A 27 -39.52 -36.52 32.85
CA ASP A 27 -40.83 -36.60 33.43
C ASP A 27 -41.65 -35.35 33.04
N VAL A 28 -42.63 -35.60 32.18
CA VAL A 28 -43.54 -34.55 31.68
C VAL A 28 -44.94 -34.61 32.36
N GLY A 29 -45.04 -35.46 33.37
CA GLY A 29 -46.33 -35.73 34.00
C GLY A 29 -47.37 -36.34 33.01
N ASP A 30 -48.60 -35.99 33.21
CA ASP A 30 -49.72 -36.51 32.37
C ASP A 30 -49.83 -35.81 30.98
N ARG A 31 -48.86 -34.97 30.62
CA ARG A 31 -48.88 -34.22 29.34
C ARG A 31 -48.42 -35.08 28.17
N LYS A 32 -49.22 -35.13 27.09
CA LYS A 32 -48.78 -35.67 25.84
C LYS A 32 -48.07 -34.57 25.04
N LEU A 33 -46.74 -34.68 24.90
CA LEU A 33 -45.94 -33.75 24.15
C LEU A 33 -45.81 -34.25 22.71
N GLY A 34 -46.13 -33.40 21.74
CA GLY A 34 -45.94 -33.66 20.31
C GLY A 34 -44.51 -33.38 19.84
N PRO A 35 -44.21 -33.56 18.54
CA PRO A 35 -42.91 -33.32 17.95
C PRO A 35 -42.35 -31.89 18.13
N GLU A 36 -43.25 -30.92 18.26
CA GLU A 36 -42.94 -29.50 18.46
C GLU A 36 -42.22 -29.26 19.78
N TYR A 37 -42.36 -30.15 20.76
CA TYR A 37 -41.70 -30.02 22.08
C TYR A 37 -40.33 -30.71 22.15
N VAL A 38 -39.92 -31.46 21.14
CA VAL A 38 -38.61 -32.18 21.17
C VAL A 38 -37.46 -31.21 21.31
N THR A 39 -37.48 -30.13 20.54
CA THR A 39 -36.40 -29.09 20.62
C THR A 39 -36.42 -28.33 21.95
N PRO A 40 -37.53 -27.75 22.41
CA PRO A 40 -37.57 -27.06 23.71
C PRO A 40 -37.19 -27.96 24.89
N VAL A 41 -37.68 -29.19 24.91
CA VAL A 41 -37.33 -30.16 25.96
C VAL A 41 -35.86 -30.58 25.87
N GLY A 42 -35.34 -30.78 24.69
CA GLY A 42 -33.92 -31.08 24.47
C GLY A 42 -33.02 -29.95 25.01
N ILE A 43 -33.37 -28.70 24.76
CA ILE A 43 -32.67 -27.53 25.33
C ILE A 43 -32.77 -27.52 26.86
N ALA A 44 -33.94 -27.76 27.42
CA ALA A 44 -34.14 -27.79 28.88
C ALA A 44 -33.33 -28.93 29.53
N VAL A 45 -33.37 -30.16 28.95
CA VAL A 45 -32.60 -31.29 29.44
C VAL A 45 -31.08 -30.98 29.37
N THR A 46 -30.63 -30.44 28.27
CA THR A 46 -29.21 -30.05 28.13
C THR A 46 -28.80 -29.00 29.19
N ALA A 47 -29.66 -28.04 29.45
CA ALA A 47 -29.42 -27.03 30.49
C ALA A 47 -29.40 -27.63 31.91
N CYS A 48 -30.35 -28.56 32.21
CA CYS A 48 -30.43 -29.20 33.54
C CYS A 48 -29.34 -30.24 33.81
N THR A 49 -28.89 -30.95 32.80
CA THR A 49 -27.87 -32.00 32.95
C THR A 49 -26.44 -31.46 32.95
N ASN A 50 -26.25 -30.14 32.87
CA ASN A 50 -24.91 -29.52 32.66
C ASN A 50 -24.12 -30.16 31.50
N MET A 51 -24.78 -30.90 30.61
CA MET A 51 -24.22 -31.23 29.30
C MET A 51 -24.25 -30.01 28.37
N ALA A 52 -24.72 -28.86 28.85
CA ALA A 52 -24.48 -27.56 28.25
C ALA A 52 -22.98 -27.32 28.33
N TYR A 53 -22.32 -27.59 27.23
CA TYR A 53 -20.97 -27.19 26.89
C TYR A 53 -20.19 -26.58 28.04
N ASP A 54 -19.09 -27.22 28.48
CA ASP A 54 -18.19 -26.68 29.48
C ASP A 54 -17.63 -25.35 28.94
N PHE A 55 -18.20 -24.25 29.40
CA PHE A 55 -17.61 -22.93 29.17
C PHE A 55 -16.59 -22.69 30.28
N SER A 56 -15.35 -22.60 29.90
CA SER A 56 -14.32 -22.09 30.78
C SER A 56 -14.31 -20.55 30.73
N THR A 57 -14.30 -19.94 31.90
CA THR A 57 -14.11 -18.51 32.03
C THR A 57 -12.64 -18.23 32.31
N VAL A 58 -12.02 -17.40 31.48
CA VAL A 58 -10.65 -16.92 31.63
C VAL A 58 -10.63 -15.41 31.60
N THR A 59 -9.59 -14.78 32.11
CA THR A 59 -9.39 -13.34 32.01
C THR A 59 -8.39 -13.04 30.91
N LEU A 60 -8.76 -12.22 29.95
CA LEU A 60 -7.91 -11.77 28.86
C LEU A 60 -7.78 -10.25 28.89
N ASN A 61 -6.57 -9.75 29.13
CA ASN A 61 -6.26 -8.33 29.30
C ASN A 61 -7.17 -7.62 30.34
N GLY A 62 -7.54 -8.35 31.41
CA GLY A 62 -8.39 -7.83 32.46
C GLY A 62 -9.89 -8.03 32.24
N GLU A 63 -10.33 -8.48 31.07
CA GLU A 63 -11.72 -8.76 30.75
C GLU A 63 -12.04 -10.25 30.85
N GLN A 64 -13.20 -10.59 31.38
CA GLN A 64 -13.66 -11.98 31.45
C GLN A 64 -14.16 -12.46 30.09
N VAL A 65 -13.56 -13.51 29.57
CA VAL A 65 -13.95 -14.15 28.31
C VAL A 65 -14.45 -15.57 28.61
N ARG A 66 -15.63 -15.90 28.11
CA ARG A 66 -16.16 -17.26 28.12
C ARG A 66 -15.76 -17.96 26.82
N VAL A 67 -15.07 -19.06 26.96
CA VAL A 67 -14.61 -19.88 25.84
C VAL A 67 -15.16 -21.27 25.92
N PHE A 68 -15.39 -21.87 24.79
CA PHE A 68 -15.85 -23.25 24.67
C PHE A 68 -14.72 -24.17 25.11
N ASP A 69 -14.93 -24.95 26.15
CA ASP A 69 -13.93 -25.90 26.63
C ASP A 69 -13.91 -27.15 25.72
N THR A 70 -13.02 -27.15 24.76
CA THR A 70 -12.72 -28.30 23.91
C THR A 70 -11.57 -29.13 24.49
N LYS A 71 -11.62 -29.47 25.78
CA LYS A 71 -10.67 -30.34 26.50
C LYS A 71 -9.20 -29.94 26.53
N SER A 72 -8.74 -28.96 25.75
CA SER A 72 -7.35 -28.49 25.75
C SER A 72 -7.16 -27.18 24.96
N LEU A 73 -7.86 -26.13 25.36
CA LEU A 73 -7.75 -24.81 24.71
C LEU A 73 -6.33 -24.25 24.86
N SER A 74 -5.73 -23.80 23.77
CA SER A 74 -4.43 -23.12 23.77
C SER A 74 -4.60 -21.60 23.77
N VAL A 75 -3.56 -20.87 24.15
CA VAL A 75 -3.52 -19.40 24.07
C VAL A 75 -3.85 -18.93 22.65
N PHE A 76 -3.33 -19.60 21.61
CA PHE A 76 -3.61 -19.22 20.22
C PHE A 76 -5.11 -19.32 19.87
N GLU A 77 -5.74 -20.43 20.27
CA GLU A 77 -7.18 -20.65 20.04
C GLU A 77 -8.05 -19.64 20.80
N LEU A 78 -7.66 -19.32 22.07
CA LEU A 78 -8.31 -18.26 22.83
C LEU A 78 -8.24 -16.92 22.13
N LEU A 79 -7.03 -16.50 21.72
CA LEU A 79 -6.82 -15.20 21.07
C LEU A 79 -7.58 -15.11 19.74
N GLY A 80 -7.60 -16.20 18.97
CA GLY A 80 -8.39 -16.29 17.74
C GLY A 80 -9.89 -16.15 18.01
N SER A 81 -10.42 -16.84 19.01
CA SER A 81 -11.85 -16.74 19.40
C SER A 81 -12.22 -15.37 19.98
N ALA A 82 -11.26 -14.68 20.59
CA ALA A 82 -11.42 -13.30 21.09
C ALA A 82 -11.29 -12.24 19.98
N GLY A 83 -11.08 -12.65 18.71
CA GLY A 83 -11.07 -11.76 17.57
C GLY A 83 -9.72 -11.11 17.23
N PHE A 84 -8.62 -11.54 17.86
CA PHE A 84 -7.29 -11.06 17.49
C PHE A 84 -6.88 -11.59 16.12
N LYS A 85 -6.37 -10.69 15.27
CA LYS A 85 -5.85 -11.06 13.95
C LYS A 85 -4.51 -11.78 14.09
N THR A 86 -4.21 -12.71 13.19
CA THR A 86 -2.93 -13.41 13.15
C THR A 86 -1.73 -12.46 13.14
N SER A 87 -1.83 -11.33 12.45
CA SER A 87 -0.79 -10.30 12.41
C SER A 87 -0.54 -9.61 13.76
N GLN A 88 -1.54 -9.56 14.64
CA GLN A 88 -1.40 -9.04 16.00
C GLN A 88 -0.80 -10.07 16.97
N ILE A 89 -0.95 -11.36 16.67
CA ILE A 89 -0.47 -12.48 17.49
C ILE A 89 0.97 -12.85 17.11
N MET A 90 1.22 -12.98 15.81
CA MET A 90 2.52 -13.46 15.29
C MET A 90 3.41 -12.33 14.79
N GLY A 91 2.82 -11.24 14.28
CA GLY A 91 3.52 -10.18 13.60
C GLY A 91 4.07 -10.62 12.23
N HIS A 92 4.47 -9.67 11.43
CA HIS A 92 5.21 -9.90 10.20
C HIS A 92 6.17 -8.74 9.92
N SER A 93 7.31 -9.04 9.34
CA SER A 93 8.23 -8.02 8.85
C SER A 93 7.65 -7.28 7.66
N GLY A 94 8.02 -6.02 7.52
CA GLY A 94 7.66 -5.22 6.35
C GLY A 94 8.22 -5.81 5.06
N ALA A 95 7.52 -5.59 3.97
CA ALA A 95 7.94 -6.02 2.64
C ALA A 95 9.20 -5.25 2.20
N GLY A 96 10.13 -5.95 1.55
CA GLY A 96 11.27 -5.31 0.90
C GLY A 96 10.87 -4.68 -0.44
N LEU A 97 11.59 -3.65 -0.84
CA LEU A 97 11.47 -2.98 -2.13
C LEU A 97 12.64 -3.37 -3.02
N LYS A 98 12.34 -4.01 -4.15
CA LYS A 98 13.32 -4.36 -5.19
C LYS A 98 13.04 -3.55 -6.44
N PHE A 99 14.06 -2.87 -6.97
CA PHE A 99 13.99 -2.09 -8.21
C PHE A 99 15.36 -2.08 -8.89
N THR A 100 15.45 -1.50 -10.09
CA THR A 100 16.70 -1.32 -10.82
C THR A 100 17.04 0.17 -10.86
N LEU A 101 18.28 0.53 -10.57
CA LEU A 101 18.79 1.90 -10.67
C LEU A 101 20.00 1.92 -11.60
N ASN A 102 19.88 2.62 -12.74
CA ASN A 102 20.92 2.71 -13.78
C ASN A 102 21.47 1.32 -14.18
N GLY A 103 20.58 0.34 -14.33
CA GLY A 103 20.94 -1.04 -14.69
C GLY A 103 21.36 -1.91 -13.50
N GLU A 104 21.59 -1.37 -12.31
CA GLU A 104 21.93 -2.13 -11.12
C GLU A 104 20.68 -2.46 -10.30
N THR A 105 20.55 -3.74 -9.90
CA THR A 105 19.46 -4.13 -9.00
C THR A 105 19.73 -3.63 -7.57
N LYS A 106 18.80 -2.88 -7.04
CA LYS A 106 18.76 -2.44 -5.63
C LYS A 106 17.69 -3.20 -4.87
N MET A 107 17.98 -3.50 -3.61
CA MET A 107 17.03 -4.15 -2.72
C MET A 107 17.08 -3.51 -1.34
N LEU A 108 16.00 -2.87 -0.96
CA LEU A 108 15.80 -2.33 0.39
C LEU A 108 14.98 -3.32 1.21
N LYS A 109 15.34 -3.49 2.46
CA LYS A 109 14.60 -4.35 3.39
C LYS A 109 13.59 -3.52 4.16
N GLY A 110 12.38 -4.03 4.33
CA GLY A 110 11.46 -3.50 5.31
C GLY A 110 11.98 -3.72 6.74
N THR A 111 11.34 -3.09 7.71
CA THR A 111 11.72 -3.24 9.11
C THR A 111 11.26 -4.58 9.67
N ALA A 112 11.97 -5.09 10.67
CA ALA A 112 11.55 -6.28 11.40
C ALA A 112 10.33 -5.98 12.28
N PHE A 113 9.47 -6.96 12.49
CA PHE A 113 8.37 -6.86 13.43
C PHE A 113 8.86 -6.98 14.87
N ILE A 114 8.09 -6.45 15.83
CA ILE A 114 8.28 -6.68 17.26
C ILE A 114 7.32 -7.82 17.65
N PRO A 115 7.80 -8.92 18.21
CA PRO A 115 6.96 -10.06 18.59
C PRO A 115 5.91 -9.67 19.65
N ALA A 116 4.78 -10.36 19.65
CA ALA A 116 3.82 -10.27 20.73
C ALA A 116 4.43 -10.81 22.04
N VAL A 117 4.07 -10.16 23.14
CA VAL A 117 4.41 -10.66 24.48
C VAL A 117 3.16 -11.25 25.11
N ILE A 118 3.26 -12.52 25.52
CA ILE A 118 2.15 -13.28 26.10
C ILE A 118 2.55 -13.74 27.47
N THR A 119 1.68 -13.51 28.45
CA THR A 119 1.83 -14.09 29.77
C THR A 119 0.56 -14.84 30.18
N VAL A 120 0.72 -15.90 30.95
CA VAL A 120 -0.36 -16.64 31.61
C VAL A 120 -0.04 -16.63 33.10
N ASN A 121 -0.92 -16.06 33.91
CA ASN A 121 -0.72 -15.86 35.35
C ASN A 121 0.63 -15.17 35.65
N ASP A 122 0.92 -14.09 34.93
CA ASP A 122 2.14 -13.26 35.01
C ASP A 122 3.44 -13.98 34.63
N LYS A 123 3.37 -15.18 34.05
CA LYS A 123 4.54 -15.92 33.57
C LYS A 123 4.57 -15.92 32.05
N PRO A 124 5.76 -15.73 31.44
CA PRO A 124 5.89 -15.83 29.98
C PRO A 124 5.32 -17.14 29.46
N ALA A 125 4.54 -17.08 28.41
CA ALA A 125 3.86 -18.22 27.83
C ALA A 125 4.00 -18.24 26.30
N ALA A 126 3.94 -19.44 25.71
CA ALA A 126 3.92 -19.63 24.28
C ALA A 126 2.46 -19.70 23.77
N LEU A 127 2.27 -19.49 22.47
CA LEU A 127 0.96 -19.64 21.82
C LEU A 127 0.35 -21.03 21.99
N THR A 128 1.18 -22.06 22.13
CA THR A 128 0.77 -23.45 22.34
C THR A 128 0.47 -23.78 23.81
N THR A 129 0.74 -22.86 24.74
CA THR A 129 0.47 -23.08 26.16
C THR A 129 -1.01 -23.36 26.37
N LYS A 130 -1.31 -24.45 27.11
CA LYS A 130 -2.67 -24.81 27.45
C LYS A 130 -3.17 -23.94 28.60
N ILE A 131 -4.37 -23.44 28.45
CA ILE A 131 -5.06 -22.60 29.44
C ILE A 131 -6.12 -23.41 30.20
N LYS A 132 -6.37 -23.00 31.42
CA LYS A 132 -7.36 -23.61 32.31
C LYS A 132 -8.38 -22.56 32.76
N GLN A 133 -9.49 -23.04 33.26
CA GLN A 133 -10.48 -22.17 33.89
C GLN A 133 -9.84 -21.29 34.97
N GLY A 134 -10.13 -20.01 34.95
CA GLY A 134 -9.62 -19.01 35.90
C GLY A 134 -8.26 -18.46 35.59
N ASP A 135 -7.57 -18.93 34.54
CA ASP A 135 -6.28 -18.35 34.14
C ASP A 135 -6.45 -16.88 33.69
N SER A 136 -5.42 -16.08 34.01
CA SER A 136 -5.28 -14.71 33.56
C SER A 136 -4.26 -14.61 32.44
N ILE A 137 -4.68 -14.22 31.27
CA ILE A 137 -3.86 -14.10 30.06
C ILE A 137 -3.69 -12.60 29.74
N THR A 138 -2.44 -12.18 29.58
CA THR A 138 -2.13 -10.84 29.08
C THR A 138 -1.43 -10.96 27.73
N LEU A 139 -1.95 -10.24 26.74
CA LEU A 139 -1.36 -10.11 25.43
C LEU A 139 -0.99 -8.66 25.16
N THR A 140 0.30 -8.40 24.94
CA THR A 140 0.76 -7.20 24.24
C THR A 140 0.91 -7.57 22.77
N PRO A 141 0.10 -7.01 21.87
CA PRO A 141 0.12 -7.40 20.46
C PRO A 141 1.48 -7.17 19.79
N ALA A 142 1.77 -7.97 18.78
CA ALA A 142 2.91 -7.74 17.91
C ALA A 142 2.75 -6.42 17.15
N VAL A 143 3.87 -5.73 16.93
CA VAL A 143 3.93 -4.56 16.05
C VAL A 143 4.53 -5.01 14.72
N ASN A 144 3.76 -4.88 13.65
CA ASN A 144 4.24 -5.25 12.33
C ASN A 144 5.34 -4.31 11.86
N GLY A 145 6.28 -4.84 11.10
CA GLY A 145 7.30 -4.04 10.46
C GLY A 145 6.72 -3.19 9.32
N GLU A 146 7.38 -2.08 9.06
CA GLU A 146 7.05 -1.16 7.97
C GLU A 146 7.68 -1.63 6.66
N ASN A 147 6.95 -1.47 5.56
CA ASN A 147 7.47 -1.75 4.23
C ASN A 147 8.63 -0.80 3.90
N ALA A 148 9.55 -1.26 3.07
CA ALA A 148 10.59 -0.39 2.54
C ALA A 148 9.99 0.60 1.55
N HIS A 149 10.37 1.87 1.70
CA HIS A 149 10.03 2.97 0.81
C HIS A 149 11.30 3.61 0.28
N ALA A 150 11.27 4.13 -0.93
CA ALA A 150 12.33 4.93 -1.51
C ALA A 150 11.73 5.94 -2.49
N PHE A 151 12.37 7.09 -2.58
CA PHE A 151 12.00 8.16 -3.50
C PHE A 151 13.18 8.49 -4.43
N ILE A 152 12.90 9.10 -5.55
CA ILE A 152 13.96 9.54 -6.46
C ILE A 152 14.94 10.48 -5.76
N ARG A 153 14.49 11.37 -4.87
CA ARG A 153 15.36 12.28 -4.08
C ARG A 153 16.39 11.55 -3.21
N ASP A 154 16.15 10.29 -2.83
CA ASP A 154 17.10 9.50 -2.03
C ASP A 154 18.35 9.09 -2.84
N TYR A 155 18.27 9.20 -4.18
CA TYR A 155 19.32 8.86 -5.13
C TYR A 155 19.79 10.05 -5.98
N ALA A 156 18.95 11.07 -6.12
CA ALA A 156 19.23 12.30 -6.82
C ALA A 156 18.34 13.43 -6.27
N ASP A 157 18.86 14.18 -5.33
CA ASP A 157 18.20 15.33 -4.70
C ASP A 157 18.20 16.59 -5.60
N ASP A 158 19.16 16.65 -6.53
CA ASP A 158 19.45 17.76 -7.42
C ASP A 158 18.82 17.60 -8.82
N ILE A 159 17.67 16.95 -8.91
CA ILE A 159 16.89 16.86 -10.16
C ILE A 159 16.55 18.27 -10.65
N SER A 160 16.99 18.57 -11.88
CA SER A 160 16.84 19.89 -12.51
C SER A 160 16.51 19.77 -13.98
N ARG A 161 15.74 20.72 -14.49
CA ARG A 161 15.48 20.89 -15.93
C ARG A 161 16.02 22.24 -16.35
N VAL A 162 16.77 22.25 -17.42
CA VAL A 162 17.35 23.44 -18.03
C VAL A 162 16.92 23.43 -19.50
N SER A 163 16.16 24.43 -19.91
CA SER A 163 15.75 24.58 -21.32
C SER A 163 16.86 25.23 -22.10
N VAL A 164 17.29 24.59 -23.17
CA VAL A 164 18.32 25.11 -24.07
C VAL A 164 17.84 25.05 -25.52
N ILE A 165 18.45 25.84 -26.38
CA ILE A 165 18.23 25.79 -27.82
C ILE A 165 19.44 25.11 -28.43
N PHE A 166 19.27 23.94 -29.04
CA PHE A 166 20.35 23.20 -29.67
C PHE A 166 20.12 23.14 -31.20
N CYS A 167 21.02 23.76 -31.96
CA CYS A 167 20.93 23.87 -33.42
C CYS A 167 19.58 24.41 -33.91
N GLY A 168 18.99 25.36 -33.17
CA GLY A 168 17.69 25.99 -33.50
C GLY A 168 16.47 25.24 -33.00
N GLU A 169 16.62 24.09 -32.36
CA GLU A 169 15.52 23.30 -31.78
C GLU A 169 15.54 23.38 -30.24
N ASN A 170 14.37 23.37 -29.64
CA ASN A 170 14.25 23.33 -28.18
C ASN A 170 14.69 21.97 -27.65
N ALA A 171 15.63 21.97 -26.72
CA ALA A 171 16.10 20.77 -26.03
C ALA A 171 16.09 20.98 -24.50
N VAL A 172 16.15 19.91 -23.76
CA VAL A 172 16.15 19.95 -22.29
C VAL A 172 17.43 19.32 -21.75
N ALA A 173 18.24 20.13 -21.13
CA ALA A 173 19.41 19.70 -20.37
C ALA A 173 19.02 19.50 -18.87
N GLY A 174 20.02 19.19 -18.05
CA GLY A 174 19.83 19.04 -16.62
C GLY A 174 19.91 17.59 -16.14
N LYS A 175 19.65 17.38 -14.86
CA LYS A 175 19.63 16.06 -14.25
C LYS A 175 18.18 15.58 -14.14
N ARG A 176 17.84 14.54 -14.86
CA ARG A 176 16.47 14.02 -14.99
C ARG A 176 16.39 12.57 -14.57
N ALA A 177 15.28 12.18 -13.98
CA ALA A 177 14.99 10.81 -13.61
C ALA A 177 13.83 10.25 -14.44
N TYR A 178 13.94 8.98 -14.76
CA TYR A 178 12.92 8.24 -15.49
C TYR A 178 12.56 6.97 -14.70
N ALA A 179 11.28 6.68 -14.61
CA ALA A 179 10.77 5.41 -14.12
C ALA A 179 10.09 4.69 -15.27
N ASN A 180 10.58 3.51 -15.62
CA ASN A 180 10.07 2.71 -16.75
C ASN A 180 9.98 3.50 -18.06
N GLY A 181 10.98 4.34 -18.34
CA GLY A 181 11.06 5.18 -19.54
C GLY A 181 10.22 6.47 -19.48
N LYS A 182 9.46 6.72 -18.41
CA LYS A 182 8.68 7.95 -18.21
C LYS A 182 9.42 8.89 -17.25
N GLU A 183 9.55 10.15 -17.63
CA GLU A 183 10.17 11.17 -16.77
C GLU A 183 9.37 11.37 -15.49
N VAL A 184 10.05 11.39 -14.34
CA VAL A 184 9.47 11.53 -13.00
C VAL A 184 10.20 12.61 -12.19
N GLY A 185 9.50 13.20 -11.24
CA GLY A 185 10.05 14.20 -10.33
C GLY A 185 10.78 13.57 -9.13
N LYS A 186 11.45 14.41 -8.34
CA LYS A 186 12.21 14.01 -7.15
C LYS A 186 11.37 13.31 -6.08
N ASP A 187 10.06 13.64 -6.01
CA ASP A 187 9.14 13.11 -5.00
C ASP A 187 8.40 11.84 -5.47
N TYR A 188 8.80 11.29 -6.63
CA TYR A 188 8.26 10.02 -7.08
C TYR A 188 8.67 8.89 -6.14
N GLU A 189 7.68 8.17 -5.62
CA GLU A 189 7.87 6.97 -4.81
C GLU A 189 8.11 5.77 -5.71
N ILE A 190 9.31 5.19 -5.58
CA ILE A 190 9.76 4.05 -6.40
C ILE A 190 8.90 2.84 -6.06
N GLN A 191 8.32 2.24 -7.09
CA GLN A 191 7.49 1.05 -6.96
C GLN A 191 8.32 -0.24 -7.10
N PRO A 192 7.81 -1.38 -6.59
CA PRO A 192 8.46 -2.67 -6.79
C PRO A 192 8.66 -2.98 -8.28
N LEU A 193 9.88 -3.37 -8.64
CA LEU A 193 10.32 -3.71 -10.00
C LEU A 193 10.45 -2.51 -10.96
N ASP A 194 10.37 -1.29 -10.49
CA ASP A 194 10.67 -0.13 -11.34
C ASP A 194 12.09 -0.21 -11.91
N ASN A 195 12.23 0.21 -13.17
CA ASN A 195 13.50 0.53 -13.79
C ASN A 195 13.71 2.04 -13.71
N ILE A 196 14.61 2.47 -12.83
CA ILE A 196 14.94 3.87 -12.62
C ILE A 196 16.23 4.19 -13.35
N GLU A 197 16.19 5.21 -14.19
CA GLU A 197 17.33 5.74 -14.91
C GLU A 197 17.50 7.22 -14.56
N ILE A 198 18.70 7.59 -14.12
CA ILE A 198 19.03 8.97 -13.80
C ILE A 198 20.07 9.43 -14.83
N HIS A 199 19.67 10.37 -15.65
CA HIS A 199 20.49 10.96 -16.70
C HIS A 199 20.95 12.34 -16.22
N ASP A 200 22.26 12.56 -16.21
CA ASP A 200 22.85 13.83 -15.83
C ASP A 200 23.49 14.51 -17.07
N ALA A 201 22.75 15.40 -17.68
CA ALA A 201 23.15 16.21 -18.83
C ALA A 201 23.29 17.70 -18.45
N ARG A 202 23.80 17.99 -17.25
CA ARG A 202 24.03 19.38 -16.79
C ARG A 202 25.22 20.05 -17.42
N THR A 203 26.23 19.30 -17.85
CA THR A 203 27.38 19.85 -18.51
C THR A 203 27.24 19.76 -20.03
N LEU A 204 27.92 20.66 -20.75
CA LEU A 204 27.94 20.67 -22.20
C LEU A 204 28.37 19.32 -22.78
N GLY A 205 29.44 18.72 -22.27
CA GLY A 205 29.91 17.41 -22.71
C GLY A 205 28.89 16.30 -22.49
N ALA A 206 28.26 16.24 -21.30
CA ALA A 206 27.24 15.25 -20.99
C ALA A 206 25.97 15.43 -21.85
N PHE A 207 25.59 16.67 -22.13
CA PHE A 207 24.49 16.99 -23.02
C PHE A 207 24.77 16.52 -24.45
N LEU A 208 25.98 16.80 -24.97
CA LEU A 208 26.38 16.39 -26.32
C LEU A 208 26.46 14.87 -26.46
N MET A 209 26.90 14.15 -25.43
CA MET A 209 26.87 12.68 -25.43
C MET A 209 25.46 12.13 -25.56
N GLN A 210 24.48 12.82 -24.96
CA GLN A 210 23.09 12.39 -25.01
C GLN A 210 22.36 12.79 -26.30
N TYR A 211 22.65 13.97 -26.86
CA TYR A 211 21.89 14.56 -27.97
C TYR A 211 22.72 14.78 -29.23
N GLY A 212 24.03 14.83 -29.10
CA GLY A 212 24.93 15.27 -30.17
C GLY A 212 25.31 14.21 -31.19
N GLY A 213 24.99 12.93 -30.97
CA GLY A 213 25.40 11.85 -31.88
C GLY A 213 26.93 11.79 -32.07
N ASP A 214 27.42 11.73 -33.31
CA ASP A 214 28.83 11.53 -33.67
C ASP A 214 29.66 12.85 -33.64
N THR A 215 29.30 13.80 -32.78
CA THR A 215 29.89 15.17 -32.73
C THR A 215 31.14 15.30 -31.86
N GLN A 216 31.79 14.19 -31.49
CA GLN A 216 32.95 14.16 -30.60
C GLN A 216 34.16 14.99 -31.04
N THR A 217 34.19 15.53 -32.26
CA THR A 217 35.28 16.34 -32.81
C THR A 217 34.86 17.76 -33.19
N ALA A 218 33.61 18.13 -33.06
CA ALA A 218 33.13 19.43 -33.48
C ALA A 218 33.22 20.46 -32.31
N THR A 219 33.75 21.63 -32.58
CA THR A 219 33.75 22.75 -31.65
C THR A 219 32.29 23.21 -31.44
N VAL A 220 31.84 23.29 -30.19
CA VAL A 220 30.50 23.75 -29.85
C VAL A 220 30.58 25.13 -29.24
N TYR A 221 29.73 26.01 -29.72
CA TYR A 221 29.58 27.38 -29.23
C TYR A 221 28.32 27.45 -28.37
N VAL A 222 28.45 28.09 -27.20
CA VAL A 222 27.34 28.43 -26.32
C VAL A 222 27.18 29.94 -26.33
N ASN A 223 26.02 30.45 -26.73
CA ASN A 223 25.74 31.87 -26.86
C ASN A 223 26.76 32.61 -27.74
N GLY A 224 27.32 31.95 -28.77
CA GLY A 224 28.32 32.48 -29.68
C GLY A 224 29.75 32.41 -29.19
N GLU A 225 30.04 31.88 -28.02
CA GLU A 225 31.36 31.67 -27.46
C GLU A 225 31.69 30.19 -27.35
N GLU A 226 32.99 29.87 -27.63
CA GLU A 226 33.48 28.52 -27.39
C GLU A 226 33.54 28.24 -25.89
N LYS A 227 32.91 27.17 -25.44
CA LYS A 227 32.93 26.75 -24.06
C LYS A 227 33.52 25.34 -23.89
N PRO A 228 34.21 25.05 -22.77
CA PRO A 228 34.71 23.71 -22.50
C PRO A 228 33.56 22.72 -22.22
N GLU A 229 33.81 21.43 -22.40
CA GLU A 229 32.83 20.37 -22.10
C GLU A 229 32.34 20.39 -20.63
N SER A 230 33.16 20.93 -19.71
CA SER A 230 32.79 21.08 -18.30
C SER A 230 31.86 22.27 -18.01
N TYR A 231 31.55 23.08 -19.02
CA TYR A 231 30.60 24.20 -18.88
C TYR A 231 29.23 23.68 -18.42
N VAL A 232 28.71 24.28 -17.34
CA VAL A 232 27.38 23.95 -16.81
C VAL A 232 26.34 24.77 -17.57
N LEU A 233 25.43 24.08 -18.23
CA LEU A 233 24.36 24.67 -19.03
C LEU A 233 23.36 25.44 -18.15
N CYS A 234 22.99 26.61 -18.60
CA CYS A 234 22.01 27.49 -17.96
C CYS A 234 20.71 27.56 -18.80
N ASP A 235 19.63 27.96 -18.15
CA ASP A 235 18.36 28.13 -18.81
C ASP A 235 18.45 29.23 -19.88
N GLY A 236 17.97 28.93 -21.09
CA GLY A 236 18.06 29.83 -22.23
C GLY A 236 19.37 29.78 -23.02
N ASP A 237 20.34 28.91 -22.66
CA ASP A 237 21.58 28.77 -23.44
C ASP A 237 21.27 28.32 -24.87
N ILE A 238 21.98 28.94 -25.83
CA ILE A 238 21.89 28.62 -27.27
C ILE A 238 23.17 27.92 -27.71
N LEU A 239 23.04 26.67 -28.13
CA LEU A 239 24.14 25.80 -28.51
C LEU A 239 24.11 25.57 -30.03
N GLY A 240 25.29 25.67 -30.68
CA GLY A 240 25.44 25.40 -32.10
C GLY A 240 26.87 25.03 -32.46
N PHE A 241 27.05 24.47 -33.66
CA PHE A 241 28.39 24.09 -34.20
C PHE A 241 29.06 25.23 -34.94
N ASP A 242 28.31 26.26 -35.35
CA ASP A 242 28.85 27.42 -36.03
C ASP A 242 28.69 28.66 -35.15
N LYS A 243 29.74 29.51 -35.10
CA LYS A 243 29.75 30.75 -34.35
C LYS A 243 28.61 31.70 -34.77
N GLY A 244 28.17 31.62 -36.04
CA GLY A 244 27.13 32.48 -36.62
C GLY A 244 25.71 32.01 -36.21
N SER A 245 25.44 30.71 -36.20
CA SER A 245 24.11 30.16 -35.91
C SER A 245 23.67 30.38 -34.48
N SER A 246 24.60 30.35 -33.52
CA SER A 246 24.31 30.68 -32.13
C SER A 246 24.16 32.20 -31.90
N SER A 247 24.89 33.03 -32.66
CA SER A 247 24.86 34.50 -32.54
C SER A 247 23.55 35.10 -33.12
N GLU A 248 23.07 34.62 -34.29
CA GLU A 248 21.82 35.08 -34.87
C GLU A 248 20.59 34.66 -34.02
N ALA A 249 20.60 33.46 -33.46
CA ALA A 249 19.55 32.98 -32.58
C ALA A 249 19.51 33.75 -31.24
N VAL A 250 20.69 34.14 -30.69
CA VAL A 250 20.77 35.01 -29.52
C VAL A 250 20.17 36.39 -29.81
N GLN A 251 20.50 36.97 -30.99
CA GLN A 251 19.91 38.30 -31.38
C GLN A 251 18.40 38.21 -31.58
N ALA A 252 17.91 37.09 -32.11
CA ALA A 252 16.46 36.86 -32.27
C ALA A 252 15.74 36.67 -30.92
N ALA A 253 16.36 35.95 -29.98
CA ALA A 253 15.80 35.74 -28.63
C ALA A 253 15.77 37.07 -27.83
N VAL A 254 16.86 37.86 -27.84
CA VAL A 254 16.92 39.17 -27.20
C VAL A 254 15.92 40.16 -27.85
N ALA A 255 15.72 40.08 -29.15
CA ALA A 255 14.70 40.90 -29.84
C ALA A 255 13.26 40.49 -29.46
N ALA A 256 13.01 39.19 -29.22
CA ALA A 256 11.71 38.70 -28.79
C ALA A 256 11.41 39.09 -27.33
N GLU A 257 12.37 39.03 -26.41
CA GLU A 257 12.20 39.52 -25.05
C GLU A 257 11.99 41.05 -24.98
N SER A 258 12.69 41.81 -25.79
CA SER A 258 12.51 43.26 -25.85
C SER A 258 11.15 43.66 -26.49
N ALA A 259 10.56 42.82 -27.32
CA ALA A 259 9.24 43.03 -27.89
C ALA A 259 8.08 42.65 -26.93
N SER A 260 8.31 41.74 -25.99
CA SER A 260 7.33 41.36 -24.98
C SER A 260 7.33 42.23 -23.71
N GLY A 261 8.34 43.10 -23.58
CA GLY A 261 8.56 43.95 -22.41
C GLY A 261 7.84 45.32 -22.43
N VAL A 262 6.95 45.60 -23.40
CA VAL A 262 6.14 46.82 -23.43
C VAL A 262 4.64 46.50 -23.45
N GLN A 263 4.16 46.00 -22.32
CA GLN A 263 2.76 46.23 -21.93
C GLN A 263 2.78 46.90 -20.54
N THR A 264 2.63 48.20 -20.60
CA THR A 264 2.50 49.11 -19.47
C THR A 264 1.27 48.80 -18.64
N ALA A 265 1.41 49.05 -17.35
CA ALA A 265 0.47 48.85 -16.26
C ALA A 265 -0.85 49.69 -16.34
N GLU A 266 -1.41 49.93 -17.53
CA GLU A 266 -2.65 50.72 -17.70
C GLU A 266 -3.88 49.93 -18.20
N ASP A 267 -3.74 48.65 -18.58
CA ASP A 267 -4.87 47.83 -19.08
C ASP A 267 -5.50 46.86 -18.09
N ILE A 268 -5.24 46.98 -16.79
CA ILE A 268 -5.80 46.08 -15.75
C ILE A 268 -7.03 46.70 -15.06
N GLN A 269 -7.73 47.68 -15.66
CA GLN A 269 -8.90 48.27 -15.01
C GLN A 269 -10.23 48.16 -15.77
N THR A 270 -10.34 47.35 -16.80
CA THR A 270 -11.63 47.24 -17.54
C THR A 270 -11.98 45.83 -18.02
N ALA A 271 -11.86 44.80 -17.15
CA ALA A 271 -12.36 43.44 -17.44
C ALA A 271 -12.94 42.75 -16.22
N GLU A 272 -13.65 43.45 -15.36
CA GLU A 272 -14.61 42.89 -14.42
C GLU A 272 -16.02 43.12 -14.93
N GLN A 273 -16.51 42.29 -15.84
CA GLN A 273 -17.92 41.92 -15.99
C GLN A 273 -18.05 40.98 -17.20
N GLY A 274 -18.33 39.71 -16.94
CA GLY A 274 -18.81 38.82 -18.00
C GLY A 274 -18.53 37.33 -17.84
N ASN A 275 -19.53 36.65 -17.27
CA ASN A 275 -19.89 35.25 -17.51
C ASN A 275 -19.02 34.12 -16.90
N PHE A 276 -19.41 33.73 -15.70
CA PHE A 276 -19.22 32.36 -15.20
C PHE A 276 -20.17 31.41 -15.95
N VAL A 277 -19.60 30.43 -16.64
CA VAL A 277 -20.33 29.25 -17.11
C VAL A 277 -19.96 28.11 -16.13
N SER A 278 -20.91 27.73 -15.29
CA SER A 278 -20.79 26.56 -14.46
C SER A 278 -21.11 25.30 -15.26
N VAL A 279 -20.17 24.38 -15.40
CA VAL A 279 -20.43 23.04 -15.95
C VAL A 279 -20.67 22.11 -14.76
N ILE A 280 -21.91 21.64 -14.63
CA ILE A 280 -22.31 20.60 -13.69
C ILE A 280 -22.05 19.27 -14.38
N PHE A 281 -21.16 18.45 -13.81
CA PHE A 281 -21.04 17.03 -14.16
C PHE A 281 -21.99 16.23 -13.27
N ASN A 282 -23.03 15.65 -13.88
CA ASN A 282 -23.82 14.55 -13.34
C ASN A 282 -23.23 13.23 -13.87
N GLY A 283 -22.90 12.28 -12.95
CA GLY A 283 -22.49 10.93 -13.30
C GLY A 283 -21.66 10.31 -12.17
#